data_14c776589b12752d81563f8e55eb4d5a
#
_entry.id   14c776589b12752d81563f8e55eb4d5a
#
_cell.length_a   1.000
_cell.length_b   1.000
_cell.length_c   1.000
_cell.angle_alpha   90.00
_cell.angle_beta   90.00
_cell.angle_gamma   90.00
#
_symmetry.space_group_name_H-M   'P 1'
#
loop_
_entity.id
_entity.type
_entity.pdbx_description
1 polymer ?
#
loop_
_entity_poly.entity_id
_entity_poly.type
_entity_poly.pdbx_seq_one_letter_code
_entity_poly.pdbx_strand_id
1 'polypeptide(L)'
;MCIRDRSLAFTGLGWRLLASGRRFLYAHLWMACLFALQTGALCVKAYQTGMCPIRGASEVLFFLSWTINLFYLLLGRAYRMSVLGIFTAPAIAVLTALSLLIGLYGADVQGTHDFWVTAHVGVAMMSYGAGGLAAAAGVAFCMQNECLKRRQIPGTCRLLPPIRTLEASMKRLVLVAFLLLLAGEWLGWQRHLPINGAKTSIVILLTLGYSILLWFIYRRGMPGRALAYCCVALFIASMSIFLVS
;
A
#
# COMPACT_ATOMS: atom_id res chain seq x y z
N MET A 1 19.19 10.81 32.97
CA MET A 1 17.84 10.27 32.70
C MET A 1 17.61 10.33 31.21
N CYS A 2 17.69 9.18 30.56
CA CYS A 2 18.10 9.01 29.16
C CYS A 2 16.98 9.24 28.14
N ILE A 3 17.31 9.86 27.02
CA ILE A 3 16.44 10.08 25.82
C ILE A 3 15.78 8.76 25.35
N ARG A 4 16.39 7.62 25.66
CA ARG A 4 15.92 6.26 25.37
C ARG A 4 14.60 5.90 26.11
N ASP A 5 14.35 6.46 27.30
CA ASP A 5 13.11 6.18 28.05
C ASP A 5 11.91 6.99 27.53
N ARG A 6 12.14 8.13 26.91
CA ARG A 6 11.05 8.93 26.29
C ARG A 6 10.53 8.30 25.00
N SER A 7 11.39 7.69 24.19
CA SER A 7 10.96 7.01 22.97
C SER A 7 10.15 5.73 23.27
N LEU A 8 10.56 4.98 24.32
CA LEU A 8 9.82 3.83 24.80
C LEU A 8 8.49 4.21 25.48
N ALA A 9 8.43 5.37 26.14
CA ALA A 9 7.18 5.89 26.70
C ALA A 9 6.20 6.34 25.61
N PHE A 10 6.68 6.94 24.51
CA PHE A 10 5.85 7.33 23.37
C PHE A 10 5.30 6.11 22.60
N THR A 11 6.12 5.08 22.38
CA THR A 11 5.66 3.81 21.81
C THR A 11 4.74 3.07 22.77
N GLY A 12 4.99 3.08 24.07
CA GLY A 12 4.13 2.49 25.10
C GLY A 12 2.80 3.23 25.28
N LEU A 13 2.81 4.57 25.17
CA LEU A 13 1.59 5.40 25.22
C LEU A 13 0.74 5.20 23.95
N GLY A 14 1.37 5.18 22.78
CA GLY A 14 0.73 4.83 21.51
C GLY A 14 0.11 3.44 21.56
N TRP A 15 0.83 2.48 22.15
CA TRP A 15 0.35 1.11 22.34
C TRP A 15 -0.82 1.01 23.34
N ARG A 16 -0.78 1.74 24.46
CA ARG A 16 -1.89 1.80 25.43
C ARG A 16 -3.10 2.57 24.89
N LEU A 17 -2.89 3.57 24.06
CA LEU A 17 -3.97 4.26 23.36
C LEU A 17 -4.68 3.36 22.32
N LEU A 18 -4.09 2.35 21.77
CA LEU A 18 -4.66 1.40 20.81
C LEU A 18 -5.57 0.29 21.44
N ALA A 19 -5.58 0.05 22.75
CA ALA A 19 -6.25 -1.10 23.39
C ALA A 19 -7.70 -0.88 23.91
N SER A 20 -8.38 0.26 23.71
CA SER A 20 -9.80 0.47 24.07
C SER A 20 -10.65 0.85 22.84
N GLY A 21 -11.93 0.48 22.80
CA GLY A 21 -12.84 0.65 21.65
C GLY A 21 -13.01 2.10 21.14
N ARG A 22 -12.71 3.12 21.94
CA ARG A 22 -12.60 4.53 21.50
C ARG A 22 -11.39 4.78 20.60
N ARG A 23 -10.38 3.95 20.69
CA ARG A 23 -9.11 4.03 19.95
C ARG A 23 -9.24 3.71 18.47
N PHE A 24 -10.24 2.96 18.09
CA PHE A 24 -10.56 2.69 16.68
C PHE A 24 -10.84 4.01 15.94
N LEU A 25 -11.63 4.87 16.55
CA LEU A 25 -11.99 6.17 15.98
C LEU A 25 -10.75 7.08 15.86
N TYR A 26 -9.91 7.11 16.91
CA TYR A 26 -8.69 7.93 16.90
C TYR A 26 -7.66 7.47 15.87
N ALA A 27 -7.42 6.17 15.75
CA ALA A 27 -6.50 5.65 14.73
C ALA A 27 -6.98 5.97 13.30
N HIS A 28 -8.28 5.83 13.06
CA HIS A 28 -8.86 6.17 11.76
C HIS A 28 -8.83 7.68 11.49
N LEU A 29 -9.08 8.51 12.50
CA LEU A 29 -8.96 9.97 12.41
C LEU A 29 -7.52 10.40 12.12
N TRP A 30 -6.51 9.80 12.79
CA TRP A 30 -5.12 10.06 12.52
C TRP A 30 -4.72 9.75 11.08
N MET A 31 -5.16 8.60 10.56
CA MET A 31 -4.91 8.22 9.17
C MET A 31 -5.64 9.15 8.19
N ALA A 32 -6.85 9.60 8.54
CA ALA A 32 -7.59 10.59 7.75
C ALA A 32 -6.90 11.97 7.75
N CYS A 33 -6.41 12.42 8.90
CA CYS A 33 -5.62 13.67 8.98
C CYS A 33 -4.33 13.56 8.16
N LEU A 34 -3.62 12.43 8.28
CA LEU A 34 -2.42 12.18 7.48
C LEU A 34 -2.74 12.17 5.98
N PHE A 35 -3.84 11.56 5.59
CA PHE A 35 -4.30 11.55 4.20
C PHE A 35 -4.62 12.96 3.69
N ALA A 36 -5.29 13.78 4.50
CA ALA A 36 -5.58 15.17 4.16
C ALA A 36 -4.29 16.00 3.99
N LEU A 37 -3.30 15.81 4.88
CA LEU A 37 -1.99 16.46 4.77
C LEU A 37 -1.23 16.02 3.52
N GLN A 38 -1.19 14.72 3.23
CA GLN A 38 -0.58 14.18 2.02
C GLN A 38 -1.27 14.73 0.76
N THR A 39 -2.61 14.78 0.76
CA THR A 39 -3.38 15.34 -0.36
C THR A 39 -3.06 16.83 -0.54
N GLY A 40 -3.04 17.61 0.55
CA GLY A 40 -2.66 19.01 0.52
C GLY A 40 -1.26 19.22 -0.05
N ALA A 41 -0.28 18.42 0.37
CA ALA A 41 1.08 18.49 -0.15
C ALA A 41 1.15 18.16 -1.66
N LEU A 42 0.41 17.15 -2.12
CA LEU A 42 0.31 16.83 -3.56
C LEU A 42 -0.32 17.97 -4.35
N CYS A 43 -1.42 18.56 -3.83
CA CYS A 43 -2.09 19.68 -4.48
C CYS A 43 -1.19 20.92 -4.57
N VAL A 44 -0.50 21.28 -3.48
CA VAL A 44 0.44 22.42 -3.47
C VAL A 44 1.55 22.21 -4.49
N LYS A 45 2.14 21.00 -4.51
CA LYS A 45 3.20 20.69 -5.46
C LYS A 45 2.70 20.68 -6.90
N ALA A 46 1.51 20.13 -7.15
CA ALA A 46 0.87 20.16 -8.46
C ALA A 46 0.60 21.61 -8.93
N TYR A 47 0.13 22.47 -8.03
CA TYR A 47 -0.07 23.90 -8.32
C TYR A 47 1.23 24.62 -8.65
N GLN A 48 2.29 24.42 -7.88
CA GLN A 48 3.60 25.05 -8.08
C GLN A 48 4.27 24.61 -9.39
N THR A 49 4.11 23.35 -9.76
CA THR A 49 4.77 22.78 -10.95
C THR A 49 3.90 22.83 -12.20
N GLY A 50 2.62 23.17 -12.07
CA GLY A 50 1.64 23.13 -13.17
C GLY A 50 1.37 21.70 -13.70
N MET A 51 1.83 20.68 -13.00
CA MET A 51 1.79 19.29 -13.43
C MET A 51 1.54 18.34 -12.24
N CYS A 52 1.10 17.10 -12.52
CA CYS A 52 0.99 16.10 -11.47
C CYS A 52 2.38 15.69 -10.94
N PRO A 53 2.60 15.67 -9.62
CA PRO A 53 3.89 15.37 -9.02
C PRO A 53 4.15 13.86 -9.00
N ILE A 54 4.47 13.27 -10.15
CA ILE A 54 4.83 11.84 -10.30
C ILE A 54 5.99 11.75 -11.31
N ARG A 55 7.14 12.36 -10.99
CA ARG A 55 8.26 12.49 -11.92
C ARG A 55 9.49 11.72 -11.48
N GLY A 56 9.84 11.86 -10.21
CA GLY A 56 11.03 11.29 -9.61
C GLY A 56 10.71 10.21 -8.59
N ALA A 57 11.73 9.44 -8.18
CA ALA A 57 11.58 8.39 -7.18
C ALA A 57 10.96 8.90 -5.87
N SER A 58 11.31 10.12 -5.44
CA SER A 58 10.72 10.77 -4.27
C SER A 58 9.21 10.93 -4.39
N GLU A 59 8.73 11.49 -5.50
CA GLU A 59 7.32 11.76 -5.75
C GLU A 59 6.51 10.47 -5.89
N VAL A 60 7.09 9.46 -6.56
CA VAL A 60 6.51 8.12 -6.70
C VAL A 60 6.31 7.46 -5.35
N LEU A 61 7.31 7.47 -4.46
CA LEU A 61 7.20 6.91 -3.12
C LEU A 61 6.17 7.66 -2.27
N PHE A 62 6.11 8.99 -2.40
CA PHE A 62 5.11 9.80 -1.70
C PHE A 62 3.69 9.46 -2.19
N PHE A 63 3.51 9.38 -3.50
CA PHE A 63 2.22 9.02 -4.10
C PHE A 63 1.82 7.57 -3.76
N LEU A 64 2.77 6.65 -3.70
CA LEU A 64 2.52 5.27 -3.25
C LEU A 64 2.06 5.25 -1.79
N SER A 65 2.70 6.02 -0.90
CA SER A 65 2.26 6.11 0.51
C SER A 65 0.85 6.68 0.62
N TRP A 66 0.52 7.69 -0.20
CA TRP A 66 -0.82 8.27 -0.29
C TRP A 66 -1.86 7.25 -0.78
N THR A 67 -1.57 6.46 -1.81
CA THR A 67 -2.49 5.43 -2.33
C THR A 67 -2.73 4.30 -1.33
N ILE A 68 -1.71 3.86 -0.60
CA ILE A 68 -1.87 2.87 0.47
C ILE A 68 -2.79 3.43 1.57
N ASN A 69 -2.61 4.70 1.94
CA ASN A 69 -3.46 5.36 2.93
C ASN A 69 -4.91 5.51 2.44
N LEU A 70 -5.11 5.86 1.16
CA LEU A 70 -6.42 5.92 0.51
C LEU A 70 -7.16 4.58 0.63
N PHE A 71 -6.53 3.48 0.19
CA PHE A 71 -7.15 2.16 0.26
C PHE A 71 -7.38 1.69 1.69
N TYR A 72 -6.49 2.05 2.63
CA TYR A 72 -6.71 1.81 4.05
C TYR A 72 -7.98 2.51 4.55
N LEU A 73 -8.19 3.78 4.20
CA LEU A 73 -9.38 4.54 4.62
C LEU A 73 -10.67 3.99 4.01
N LEU A 74 -10.63 3.62 2.72
CA LEU A 74 -11.78 3.05 2.01
C LEU A 74 -12.20 1.70 2.60
N LEU A 75 -11.23 0.83 2.88
CA LEU A 75 -11.49 -0.52 3.36
C LEU A 75 -11.57 -0.61 4.90
N GLY A 76 -10.83 0.21 5.60
CA GLY A 76 -10.78 0.22 7.06
C GLY A 76 -12.16 0.49 7.67
N ARG A 77 -12.95 1.38 7.06
CA ARG A 77 -14.30 1.70 7.48
C ARG A 77 -15.29 0.56 7.23
N ALA A 78 -15.16 -0.11 6.07
CA ALA A 78 -16.07 -1.20 5.67
C ALA A 78 -15.91 -2.47 6.52
N TYR A 79 -14.71 -2.72 7.08
CA TYR A 79 -14.35 -3.98 7.73
C TYR A 79 -13.98 -3.87 9.21
N ARG A 80 -14.12 -2.70 9.85
CA ARG A 80 -13.61 -2.46 11.21
C ARG A 80 -12.13 -2.85 11.38
N MET A 81 -11.34 -2.65 10.33
CA MET A 81 -9.94 -3.09 10.26
C MET A 81 -8.96 -2.08 10.88
N SER A 82 -9.26 -1.55 12.08
CA SER A 82 -8.35 -0.61 12.75
C SER A 82 -6.95 -1.19 12.99
N VAL A 83 -6.88 -2.50 13.07
CA VAL A 83 -5.63 -3.21 13.36
C VAL A 83 -4.74 -3.36 12.14
N LEU A 84 -5.30 -3.31 10.92
CA LEU A 84 -4.49 -3.23 9.72
C LEU A 84 -3.66 -1.93 9.71
N GLY A 85 -4.14 -0.87 10.37
CA GLY A 85 -3.41 0.36 10.59
C GLY A 85 -2.07 0.17 11.34
N ILE A 86 -1.94 -0.85 12.19
CA ILE A 86 -0.67 -1.16 12.88
C ILE A 86 0.42 -1.57 11.86
N PHE A 87 0.04 -2.18 10.75
CA PHE A 87 0.98 -2.59 9.70
C PHE A 87 1.11 -1.53 8.61
N THR A 88 0.01 -0.85 8.27
CA THR A 88 0.02 0.17 7.21
C THR A 88 0.63 1.48 7.68
N ALA A 89 0.43 1.91 8.93
CA ALA A 89 0.99 3.15 9.43
C ALA A 89 2.53 3.18 9.40
N PRO A 90 3.27 2.16 9.89
CA PRO A 90 4.73 2.15 9.75
C PRO A 90 5.17 2.05 8.29
N ALA A 91 4.47 1.31 7.43
CA ALA A 91 4.80 1.26 6.00
C ALA A 91 4.65 2.64 5.33
N ILE A 92 3.55 3.35 5.60
CA ILE A 92 3.32 4.71 5.12
C ILE A 92 4.41 5.66 5.68
N ALA A 93 4.74 5.56 6.96
CA ALA A 93 5.77 6.39 7.58
C ALA A 93 7.16 6.17 6.95
N VAL A 94 7.54 4.92 6.70
CA VAL A 94 8.80 4.57 6.02
C VAL A 94 8.82 5.09 4.59
N LEU A 95 7.76 4.87 3.81
CA LEU A 95 7.68 5.36 2.44
C LEU A 95 7.73 6.88 2.36
N THR A 96 7.02 7.57 3.27
CA THR A 96 7.04 9.04 3.35
C THR A 96 8.41 9.56 3.76
N ALA A 97 9.07 8.92 4.75
CA ALA A 97 10.40 9.30 5.17
C ALA A 97 11.44 9.08 4.07
N LEU A 98 11.40 7.95 3.36
CA LEU A 98 12.26 7.68 2.20
C LEU A 98 12.03 8.70 1.08
N SER A 99 10.77 9.03 0.81
CA SER A 99 10.42 10.07 -0.16
C SER A 99 11.06 11.41 0.19
N LEU A 100 10.97 11.83 1.45
CA LEU A 100 11.58 13.09 1.92
C LEU A 100 13.10 13.04 1.82
N LEU A 101 13.74 11.95 2.25
CA LEU A 101 15.18 11.78 2.16
C LEU A 101 15.68 11.85 0.70
N ILE A 102 15.04 11.12 -0.20
CA ILE A 102 15.39 11.14 -1.62
C ILE A 102 15.13 12.53 -2.23
N GLY A 103 14.06 13.21 -1.82
CA GLY A 103 13.73 14.56 -2.28
C GLY A 103 14.76 15.64 -1.84
N LEU A 104 15.44 15.41 -0.69
CA LEU A 104 16.50 16.32 -0.23
C LEU A 104 17.79 16.19 -1.05
N TYR A 105 18.08 15.02 -1.60
CA TYR A 105 19.31 14.71 -2.34
C TYR A 105 19.10 14.55 -3.85
N GLY A 106 17.83 14.44 -4.29
CA GLY A 106 17.48 14.21 -5.70
C GLY A 106 17.48 15.49 -6.53
N ALA A 107 17.97 15.37 -7.77
CA ALA A 107 17.80 16.44 -8.76
C ALA A 107 16.34 16.53 -9.21
N ASP A 108 15.88 17.73 -9.54
CA ASP A 108 14.58 17.93 -10.15
C ASP A 108 14.51 17.23 -11.52
N VAL A 109 13.66 16.23 -11.62
CA VAL A 109 13.42 15.52 -12.87
C VAL A 109 12.35 16.27 -13.65
N GLN A 110 12.66 16.64 -14.89
CA GLN A 110 11.68 17.26 -15.79
C GLN A 110 10.59 16.21 -16.13
N GLY A 111 9.34 16.53 -15.79
CA GLY A 111 8.19 15.70 -16.10
C GLY A 111 7.58 16.05 -17.46
N THR A 112 6.66 15.20 -17.92
CA THR A 112 5.86 15.45 -19.12
C THR A 112 4.58 16.23 -18.76
N HIS A 113 4.16 17.16 -19.61
CA HIS A 113 2.88 17.87 -19.49
C HIS A 113 1.69 17.04 -20.04
N ASP A 114 1.94 15.79 -20.49
CA ASP A 114 0.90 14.97 -21.05
C ASP A 114 -0.01 14.41 -19.96
N PHE A 115 -1.27 14.84 -19.98
CA PHE A 115 -2.32 14.34 -19.08
C PHE A 115 -2.46 12.82 -19.11
N TRP A 116 -2.32 12.21 -20.30
CA TRP A 116 -2.51 10.76 -20.46
C TRP A 116 -1.39 9.94 -19.85
N VAL A 117 -0.15 10.40 -19.97
CA VAL A 117 1.01 9.77 -19.29
C VAL A 117 0.80 9.84 -17.77
N THR A 118 0.39 11.00 -17.27
CA THR A 118 0.10 11.20 -15.86
C THR A 118 -1.03 10.30 -15.36
N ALA A 119 -2.12 10.18 -16.12
CA ALA A 119 -3.24 9.31 -15.79
C ALA A 119 -2.84 7.84 -15.78
N HIS A 120 -2.07 7.38 -16.78
CA HIS A 120 -1.51 6.03 -16.84
C HIS A 120 -0.68 5.72 -15.59
N VAL A 121 0.29 6.57 -15.28
CA VAL A 121 1.17 6.37 -14.11
C VAL A 121 0.36 6.43 -12.81
N GLY A 122 -0.58 7.37 -12.68
CA GLY A 122 -1.44 7.48 -11.49
C GLY A 122 -2.26 6.21 -11.23
N VAL A 123 -2.90 5.66 -12.27
CA VAL A 123 -3.69 4.42 -12.15
C VAL A 123 -2.80 3.22 -11.85
N ALA A 124 -1.60 3.12 -12.46
CA ALA A 124 -0.64 2.09 -12.16
C ALA A 124 -0.18 2.16 -10.69
N MET A 125 0.11 3.37 -10.18
CA MET A 125 0.47 3.59 -8.77
C MET A 125 -0.66 3.18 -7.82
N MET A 126 -1.92 3.46 -8.17
CA MET A 126 -3.07 2.98 -7.39
C MET A 126 -3.12 1.45 -7.34
N SER A 127 -2.81 0.75 -8.44
CA SER A 127 -2.71 -0.71 -8.44
C SER A 127 -1.65 -1.20 -7.44
N TYR A 128 -0.46 -0.59 -7.42
CA TYR A 128 0.61 -0.95 -6.48
C TYR A 128 0.23 -0.63 -5.03
N GLY A 129 -0.50 0.47 -4.80
CA GLY A 129 -1.03 0.80 -3.47
C GLY A 129 -2.02 -0.24 -2.95
N ALA A 130 -2.95 -0.69 -3.79
CA ALA A 130 -3.88 -1.75 -3.46
C ALA A 130 -3.16 -3.08 -3.21
N GLY A 131 -2.16 -3.42 -4.03
CA GLY A 131 -1.29 -4.58 -3.86
C GLY A 131 -0.48 -4.52 -2.56
N GLY A 132 0.06 -3.36 -2.20
CA GLY A 132 0.77 -3.12 -0.95
C GLY A 132 -0.11 -3.34 0.28
N LEU A 133 -1.34 -2.85 0.24
CA LEU A 133 -2.29 -3.11 1.32
C LEU A 133 -2.71 -4.58 1.38
N ALA A 134 -2.82 -5.28 0.24
CA ALA A 134 -3.05 -6.72 0.20
C ALA A 134 -1.88 -7.49 0.84
N ALA A 135 -0.64 -7.08 0.55
CA ALA A 135 0.55 -7.66 1.16
C ALA A 135 0.60 -7.42 2.68
N ALA A 136 0.28 -6.20 3.14
CA ALA A 136 0.18 -5.90 4.57
C ALA A 136 -0.88 -6.75 5.28
N ALA A 137 -2.05 -6.95 4.64
CA ALA A 137 -3.08 -7.87 5.13
C ALA A 137 -2.60 -9.33 5.15
N GLY A 138 -1.78 -9.73 4.17
CA GLY A 138 -1.13 -11.04 4.11
C GLY A 138 -0.16 -11.29 5.26
N VAL A 139 0.69 -10.32 5.57
CA VAL A 139 1.60 -10.38 6.73
C VAL A 139 0.80 -10.49 8.03
N ALA A 140 -0.23 -9.65 8.19
CA ALA A 140 -1.12 -9.72 9.36
C ALA A 140 -1.81 -11.07 9.49
N PHE A 141 -2.26 -11.67 8.37
CA PHE A 141 -2.84 -13.01 8.32
C PHE A 141 -1.83 -14.07 8.79
N CYS A 142 -0.61 -14.05 8.26
CA CYS A 142 0.43 -15.00 8.66
C CYS A 142 0.74 -14.92 10.16
N MET A 143 0.88 -13.68 10.70
CA MET A 143 1.10 -13.48 12.13
C MET A 143 -0.06 -14.01 12.97
N GLN A 144 -1.31 -13.67 12.61
CA GLN A 144 -2.50 -14.14 13.33
C GLN A 144 -2.60 -15.66 13.32
N ASN A 145 -2.34 -16.30 12.19
CA ASN A 145 -2.38 -17.72 12.04
C ASN A 145 -1.30 -18.45 12.85
N GLU A 146 -0.09 -17.85 12.96
CA GLU A 146 0.98 -18.40 13.80
C GLU A 146 0.65 -18.27 15.30
N CYS A 147 0.07 -17.15 15.72
CA CYS A 147 -0.42 -16.96 17.10
C CYS A 147 -1.46 -18.00 17.49
N LEU A 148 -2.41 -18.29 16.60
CA LEU A 148 -3.44 -19.31 16.86
C LEU A 148 -2.85 -20.72 16.99
N LYS A 149 -1.83 -21.04 16.19
CA LYS A 149 -1.16 -22.34 16.26
C LYS A 149 -0.44 -22.57 17.59
N ARG A 150 0.24 -21.54 18.07
CA ARG A 150 1.04 -21.64 19.31
C ARG A 150 0.18 -21.68 20.58
N ARG A 151 -1.15 -21.52 20.47
CA ARG A 151 -2.10 -21.43 21.60
C ARG A 151 -1.71 -20.38 22.67
N GLN A 152 -0.66 -19.64 22.46
CA GLN A 152 -0.25 -18.49 23.26
C GLN A 152 -0.83 -17.26 22.57
N ILE A 153 -1.76 -16.58 23.24
CA ILE A 153 -2.36 -15.35 22.74
C ILE A 153 -1.65 -14.18 23.45
N PRO A 154 -0.47 -13.74 22.95
CA PRO A 154 0.13 -12.50 23.43
C PRO A 154 -0.88 -11.36 23.22
N GLY A 155 -0.82 -10.33 24.04
CA GLY A 155 -1.75 -9.19 23.94
C GLY A 155 -1.87 -8.58 22.53
N THR A 156 -0.79 -8.67 21.75
CA THR A 156 -0.73 -8.28 20.32
C THR A 156 -1.67 -9.07 19.42
N CYS A 157 -1.83 -10.35 19.64
CA CYS A 157 -2.69 -11.21 18.80
C CYS A 157 -4.18 -10.99 19.05
N ARG A 158 -4.56 -10.50 20.23
CA ARG A 158 -5.94 -10.10 20.54
C ARG A 158 -6.38 -8.85 19.77
N LEU A 159 -5.41 -8.06 19.31
CA LEU A 159 -5.66 -6.83 18.55
C LEU A 159 -5.84 -7.09 17.05
N LEU A 160 -5.41 -8.25 16.53
CA LEU A 160 -5.49 -8.56 15.10
C LEU A 160 -6.94 -8.87 14.67
N PRO A 161 -7.36 -8.46 13.46
CA PRO A 161 -8.68 -8.78 12.93
C PRO A 161 -8.88 -10.30 12.81
N PRO A 162 -10.13 -10.76 12.80
CA PRO A 162 -10.42 -12.18 12.54
C PRO A 162 -9.82 -12.63 11.20
N ILE A 163 -9.26 -13.83 11.17
CA ILE A 163 -8.62 -14.43 9.97
C ILE A 163 -9.52 -14.36 8.74
N ARG A 164 -10.82 -14.59 8.89
CA ARG A 164 -11.80 -14.53 7.79
C ARG A 164 -11.90 -13.12 7.19
N THR A 165 -11.80 -12.10 8.01
CA THR A 165 -11.85 -10.71 7.56
C THR A 165 -10.58 -10.35 6.78
N LEU A 166 -9.40 -10.78 7.25
CA LEU A 166 -8.13 -10.57 6.54
C LEU A 166 -8.13 -11.28 5.19
N GLU A 167 -8.59 -12.52 5.14
CA GLU A 167 -8.70 -13.28 3.90
C GLU A 167 -9.65 -12.62 2.89
N ALA A 168 -10.83 -12.19 3.35
CA ALA A 168 -11.79 -11.49 2.48
C ALA A 168 -11.22 -10.18 1.95
N SER A 169 -10.44 -9.46 2.75
CA SER A 169 -9.80 -8.22 2.33
C SER A 169 -8.68 -8.45 1.32
N MET A 170 -7.83 -9.46 1.52
CA MET A 170 -6.81 -9.83 0.53
C MET A 170 -7.45 -10.14 -0.83
N LYS A 171 -8.51 -10.96 -0.86
CA LYS A 171 -9.21 -11.32 -2.11
C LYS A 171 -9.73 -10.09 -2.86
N ARG A 172 -10.33 -9.13 -2.14
CA ARG A 172 -10.87 -7.90 -2.75
C ARG A 172 -9.78 -6.95 -3.20
N LEU A 173 -8.74 -6.78 -2.39
CA LEU A 173 -7.60 -5.92 -2.73
C LEU A 173 -6.85 -6.44 -3.96
N VAL A 174 -6.66 -7.76 -4.07
CA VAL A 174 -6.07 -8.41 -5.24
C VAL A 174 -6.92 -8.14 -6.48
N LEU A 175 -8.25 -8.26 -6.38
CA LEU A 175 -9.15 -7.94 -7.49
C LEU A 175 -9.06 -6.46 -7.89
N VAL A 176 -9.09 -5.55 -6.93
CA VAL A 176 -8.96 -4.11 -7.19
C VAL A 176 -7.61 -3.77 -7.82
N ALA A 177 -6.51 -4.33 -7.28
CA ALA A 177 -5.18 -4.15 -7.83
C ALA A 177 -5.09 -4.64 -9.28
N PHE A 178 -5.66 -5.79 -9.57
CA PHE A 178 -5.71 -6.35 -10.93
C PHE A 178 -6.51 -5.46 -11.90
N LEU A 179 -7.71 -5.02 -11.50
CA LEU A 179 -8.54 -4.15 -12.34
C LEU A 179 -7.86 -2.80 -12.63
N LEU A 180 -7.20 -2.22 -11.63
CA LEU A 180 -6.43 -0.98 -11.80
C LEU A 180 -5.20 -1.21 -12.69
N LEU A 181 -4.53 -2.37 -12.58
CA LEU A 181 -3.41 -2.72 -13.44
C LEU A 181 -3.86 -2.80 -14.91
N LEU A 182 -4.95 -3.50 -15.19
CA LEU A 182 -5.53 -3.58 -16.53
C LEU A 182 -5.95 -2.21 -17.06
N ALA A 183 -6.55 -1.37 -16.23
CA ALA A 183 -6.92 -0.01 -16.62
C ALA A 183 -5.68 0.84 -16.97
N GLY A 184 -4.60 0.68 -16.20
CA GLY A 184 -3.31 1.32 -16.50
C GLY A 184 -2.74 0.83 -17.84
N GLU A 185 -2.71 -0.47 -18.08
CA GLU A 185 -2.25 -1.05 -19.35
C GLU A 185 -3.09 -0.56 -20.53
N TRP A 186 -4.40 -0.51 -20.38
CA TRP A 186 -5.32 0.02 -21.38
C TRP A 186 -5.01 1.48 -21.75
N LEU A 187 -4.79 2.34 -20.75
CA LEU A 187 -4.42 3.75 -20.97
C LEU A 187 -3.07 3.86 -21.69
N GLY A 188 -2.09 3.04 -21.33
CA GLY A 188 -0.78 3.00 -22.01
C GLY A 188 -0.89 2.57 -23.46
N TRP A 189 -1.69 1.54 -23.74
CA TRP A 189 -1.92 1.05 -25.11
C TRP A 189 -2.58 2.10 -26.01
N GLN A 190 -3.68 2.72 -25.54
CA GLN A 190 -4.44 3.72 -26.31
C GLN A 190 -3.57 4.90 -26.79
N ARG A 191 -2.51 5.22 -26.07
CA ARG A 191 -1.66 6.37 -26.36
C ARG A 191 -0.29 6.02 -26.94
N HIS A 192 -0.08 4.76 -27.29
CA HIS A 192 1.21 4.29 -27.85
C HIS A 192 2.41 4.84 -27.06
N LEU A 193 2.32 4.81 -25.71
CA LEU A 193 3.39 5.30 -24.87
C LEU A 193 4.69 4.55 -25.16
N PRO A 194 5.86 5.22 -25.10
CA PRO A 194 7.11 4.60 -25.42
C PRO A 194 7.35 3.36 -24.56
N ILE A 195 7.49 2.22 -25.22
CA ILE A 195 7.62 0.91 -24.59
C ILE A 195 9.09 0.69 -24.21
N ASN A 196 9.37 0.72 -22.91
CA ASN A 196 10.61 0.14 -22.41
C ASN A 196 10.40 -1.37 -22.26
N GLY A 197 11.06 -2.18 -23.10
CA GLY A 197 10.83 -3.62 -23.17
C GLY A 197 10.96 -4.33 -21.82
N ALA A 198 11.90 -3.93 -20.97
CA ALA A 198 12.08 -4.52 -19.65
C ALA A 198 10.90 -4.20 -18.70
N LYS A 199 10.43 -2.95 -18.67
CA LYS A 199 9.24 -2.56 -17.85
C LYS A 199 7.98 -3.27 -18.34
N THR A 200 7.80 -3.35 -19.64
CA THR A 200 6.65 -4.05 -20.25
C THR A 200 6.64 -5.54 -19.89
N SER A 201 7.80 -6.19 -19.92
CA SER A 201 7.91 -7.60 -19.52
C SER A 201 7.50 -7.84 -18.07
N ILE A 202 7.91 -6.94 -17.15
CA ILE A 202 7.52 -7.02 -15.73
C ILE A 202 6.01 -6.84 -15.59
N VAL A 203 5.42 -5.87 -16.28
CA VAL A 203 3.98 -5.61 -16.22
C VAL A 203 3.17 -6.80 -16.74
N ILE A 204 3.57 -7.39 -17.87
CA ILE A 204 2.92 -8.60 -18.40
C ILE A 204 3.02 -9.75 -17.38
N LEU A 205 4.20 -9.96 -16.79
CA LEU A 205 4.39 -11.00 -15.78
C LEU A 205 3.50 -10.77 -14.54
N LEU A 206 3.35 -9.53 -14.08
CA LEU A 206 2.46 -9.16 -12.99
C LEU A 206 1.00 -9.43 -13.34
N THR A 207 0.56 -9.03 -14.53
CA THR A 207 -0.81 -9.24 -15.02
C THR A 207 -1.14 -10.73 -15.10
N LEU A 208 -0.22 -11.55 -15.61
CA LEU A 208 -0.33 -13.01 -15.60
C LEU A 208 -0.38 -13.55 -14.16
N GLY A 209 0.48 -13.07 -13.27
CA GLY A 209 0.52 -13.48 -11.87
C GLY A 209 -0.80 -13.19 -11.14
N TYR A 210 -1.35 -11.98 -11.30
CA TYR A 210 -2.65 -11.62 -10.74
C TYR A 210 -3.79 -12.43 -11.36
N SER A 211 -3.77 -12.67 -12.66
CA SER A 211 -4.78 -13.49 -13.36
C SER A 211 -4.81 -14.93 -12.84
N ILE A 212 -3.64 -15.56 -12.72
CA ILE A 212 -3.49 -16.91 -12.18
C ILE A 212 -3.96 -16.94 -10.72
N LEU A 213 -3.56 -15.97 -9.91
CA LEU A 213 -3.96 -15.89 -8.51
C LEU A 213 -5.48 -15.78 -8.36
N LEU A 214 -6.14 -14.90 -9.13
CA LEU A 214 -7.59 -14.74 -9.14
C LEU A 214 -8.30 -16.04 -9.60
N TRP A 215 -7.76 -16.70 -10.62
CA TRP A 215 -8.30 -17.99 -11.05
C TRP A 215 -8.28 -19.04 -9.94
N PHE A 216 -7.17 -19.16 -9.20
CA PHE A 216 -7.09 -20.07 -8.05
C PHE A 216 -8.03 -19.67 -6.91
N ILE A 217 -8.17 -18.38 -6.61
CA ILE A 217 -9.07 -17.87 -5.57
C ILE A 217 -10.52 -18.27 -5.85
N TYR A 218 -10.99 -18.04 -7.10
CA TYR A 218 -12.40 -18.19 -7.43
C TYR A 218 -12.79 -19.59 -7.90
N ARG A 219 -11.86 -20.35 -8.49
CA ARG A 219 -12.16 -21.69 -9.05
C ARG A 219 -11.83 -22.83 -8.11
N ARG A 220 -10.73 -22.73 -7.36
CA ARG A 220 -10.25 -23.87 -6.52
C ARG A 220 -10.32 -23.61 -5.01
N GLY A 221 -10.65 -22.41 -4.58
CA GLY A 221 -10.70 -22.11 -3.15
C GLY A 221 -9.32 -22.16 -2.51
N MET A 222 -8.49 -21.15 -2.76
CA MET A 222 -7.11 -21.09 -2.28
C MET A 222 -7.04 -20.95 -0.75
N PRO A 223 -6.18 -21.72 -0.04
CA PRO A 223 -6.00 -21.59 1.39
C PRO A 223 -5.38 -20.20 1.72
N GLY A 224 -5.89 -19.56 2.79
CA GLY A 224 -5.51 -18.19 3.14
C GLY A 224 -4.01 -17.96 3.34
N ARG A 225 -3.23 -18.99 3.74
CA ARG A 225 -1.77 -18.91 3.82
C ARG A 225 -1.10 -18.75 2.47
N ALA A 226 -1.50 -19.58 1.49
CA ALA A 226 -0.95 -19.48 0.14
C ALA A 226 -1.31 -18.13 -0.48
N LEU A 227 -2.56 -17.67 -0.28
CA LEU A 227 -2.98 -16.33 -0.69
C LEU A 227 -2.11 -15.24 -0.09
N ALA A 228 -1.81 -15.30 1.21
CA ALA A 228 -0.97 -14.31 1.89
C ALA A 228 0.45 -14.25 1.29
N TYR A 229 1.08 -15.41 1.06
CA TYR A 229 2.40 -15.46 0.44
C TYR A 229 2.38 -14.92 -1.01
N CYS A 230 1.36 -15.26 -1.79
CA CYS A 230 1.22 -14.73 -3.15
C CYS A 230 1.02 -13.22 -3.17
N CYS A 231 0.23 -12.64 -2.25
CA CYS A 231 0.07 -11.19 -2.14
C CYS A 231 1.40 -10.49 -1.86
N VAL A 232 2.20 -11.02 -0.92
CA VAL A 232 3.52 -10.46 -0.60
C VAL A 232 4.47 -10.60 -1.78
N ALA A 233 4.53 -11.77 -2.41
CA ALA A 233 5.40 -12.03 -3.56
C ALA A 233 5.07 -11.13 -4.76
N LEU A 234 3.78 -10.97 -5.10
CA LEU A 234 3.35 -10.08 -6.18
C LEU A 234 3.65 -8.61 -5.87
N PHE A 235 3.52 -8.18 -4.62
CA PHE A 235 3.88 -6.82 -4.23
C PHE A 235 5.39 -6.59 -4.35
N ILE A 236 6.23 -7.52 -3.88
CA ILE A 236 7.69 -7.42 -4.04
C ILE A 236 8.05 -7.41 -5.53
N ALA A 237 7.43 -8.27 -6.34
CA ALA A 237 7.63 -8.28 -7.79
C ALA A 237 7.19 -6.96 -8.45
N SER A 238 6.10 -6.32 -7.97
CA SER A 238 5.69 -5.00 -8.48
C SER A 238 6.69 -3.90 -8.16
N MET A 239 7.38 -3.99 -7.01
CA MET A 239 8.42 -3.02 -6.65
C MET A 239 9.67 -3.14 -7.53
N SER A 240 9.93 -4.29 -8.16
CA SER A 240 11.07 -4.44 -9.08
C SER A 240 10.99 -3.51 -10.30
N ILE A 241 9.80 -3.04 -10.67
CA ILE A 241 9.63 -2.10 -11.80
C ILE A 241 10.34 -0.76 -11.56
N PHE A 242 10.53 -0.37 -10.29
CA PHE A 242 11.24 0.86 -9.92
C PHE A 242 12.76 0.70 -9.94
N LEU A 243 13.27 -0.55 -9.99
CA LEU A 243 14.70 -0.84 -10.08
C LEU A 243 15.18 -0.87 -11.54
N VAL A 244 14.24 -0.96 -12.47
CA VAL A 244 14.53 -0.95 -13.92
C VAL A 244 14.36 0.48 -14.42
N SER A 245 15.43 1.24 -14.35
CA SER A 245 15.51 2.62 -14.84
C SER A 245 15.99 2.67 -16.30
#